data_4e4cfbb4652da06add9616927f653503
#
_entry.id   4e4cfbb4652da06add9616927f653503
#
_cell.length_a   1.000
_cell.length_b   1.000
_cell.length_c   1.000
_cell.angle_alpha   90.00
_cell.angle_beta   90.00
_cell.angle_gamma   90.00
#
_symmetry.space_group_name_H-M   'P 1'
#
loop_
_entity.id
_entity.type
_entity.pdbx_description
1 polymer ?
#
loop_
_entity_poly.entity_id
_entity_poly.type
_entity_poly.pdbx_seq_one_letter_code
_entity_poly.pdbx_strand_id
1 'polypeptide(L)'
;MANYQIGRRQFLFTAAGVVVLPRFVPTIGASGVSRIESYDPAAKFEISVSEVDMRKNAAGRMLKARVYRPNGPGPFPAVLDLHGGAWNAKDRTAEEPMDRALAESGLLVVAIDMTNGPEAPYPTSVQDANYGVRWLKWKAASWNGDASKVGIYGSSSGGHVAELLAMRPFDKRYNAIPLPEAPKVDATVAYVACRSPISDPFARFKNAEKNKRDSMVQNHYTYFKPWETIHESNPQEILERKEKVNFVPLLIMQGALDDNVLPAFQEKFVATYKAAGGTVDYHLFEGSEHQWVAQPGPQTDKARAMVKAFIARQLKS
;
A
#
# COMPACT_ATOMS: atom_id res chain seq x y z
N MET A 1 17.31 65.05 -68.47
CA MET A 1 18.36 66.12 -68.17
C MET A 1 18.92 65.86 -66.81
N ALA A 2 20.19 66.06 -66.66
CA ALA A 2 21.07 66.04 -65.50
C ALA A 2 21.64 64.68 -65.09
N ASN A 3 22.86 64.51 -65.61
CA ASN A 3 23.86 63.57 -65.10
C ASN A 3 24.35 63.98 -63.72
N TYR A 4 24.70 63.04 -62.89
CA TYR A 4 25.72 63.19 -61.85
C TYR A 4 26.54 61.92 -61.67
N GLN A 5 27.84 62.05 -61.91
CA GLN A 5 28.86 61.04 -61.65
C GLN A 5 29.19 61.02 -60.17
N ILE A 6 29.49 59.84 -59.62
CA ILE A 6 29.99 59.70 -58.27
C ILE A 6 31.22 58.84 -58.22
N GLY A 7 32.21 59.38 -57.56
CA GLY A 7 33.56 58.86 -57.41
C GLY A 7 33.65 57.57 -56.56
N ARG A 8 34.61 56.73 -56.95
CA ARG A 8 35.07 55.55 -56.23
C ARG A 8 35.82 55.96 -54.96
N ARG A 9 35.36 55.52 -53.81
CA ARG A 9 36.15 55.44 -52.57
C ARG A 9 36.50 53.98 -52.29
N GLN A 10 37.78 53.68 -52.26
CA GLN A 10 38.34 52.43 -51.82
C GLN A 10 38.22 52.33 -50.30
N PHE A 11 37.62 51.27 -49.77
CA PHE A 11 37.71 50.94 -48.38
C PHE A 11 38.66 49.79 -48.18
N LEU A 12 39.66 49.99 -47.36
CA LEU A 12 40.61 49.01 -46.85
C LEU A 12 39.84 48.11 -45.84
N PHE A 13 39.80 46.81 -46.06
CA PHE A 13 39.33 45.84 -45.09
C PHE A 13 40.50 45.45 -44.20
N THR A 14 40.44 45.82 -42.94
CA THR A 14 41.23 45.23 -41.86
C THR A 14 40.60 43.96 -41.44
N ALA A 15 41.28 42.80 -41.55
CA ALA A 15 40.86 41.52 -41.07
C ALA A 15 40.94 41.52 -39.54
N ALA A 16 39.75 41.50 -38.87
CA ALA A 16 39.66 41.24 -37.44
C ALA A 16 39.59 39.70 -37.22
N GLY A 17 40.63 39.16 -36.59
CA GLY A 17 40.70 37.78 -36.23
C GLY A 17 39.58 37.41 -35.19
N VAL A 18 38.73 36.51 -35.57
CA VAL A 18 37.72 35.94 -34.66
C VAL A 18 38.41 34.89 -33.80
N VAL A 19 38.64 35.20 -32.53
CA VAL A 19 39.06 34.23 -31.53
C VAL A 19 37.83 33.40 -31.17
N VAL A 20 37.73 32.15 -31.64
CA VAL A 20 36.74 31.17 -31.24
C VAL A 20 37.16 30.61 -29.89
N LEU A 21 36.56 31.10 -28.81
CA LEU A 21 36.65 30.46 -27.49
C LEU A 21 35.84 29.15 -27.50
N PRO A 22 36.38 28.05 -26.98
CA PRO A 22 35.63 26.81 -26.88
C PRO A 22 34.45 27.03 -25.93
N ARG A 23 33.22 26.84 -26.44
CA ARG A 23 32.03 26.74 -25.61
C ARG A 23 32.16 25.49 -24.77
N PHE A 24 32.34 25.66 -23.48
CA PHE A 24 32.13 24.61 -22.50
C PHE A 24 30.63 24.22 -22.53
N VAL A 25 30.29 23.12 -23.18
CA VAL A 25 29.00 22.47 -23.02
C VAL A 25 29.10 21.68 -21.73
N PRO A 26 28.37 22.03 -20.67
CA PRO A 26 28.33 21.15 -19.51
C PRO A 26 27.71 19.84 -19.99
N THR A 27 28.47 18.77 -19.98
CA THR A 27 27.96 17.41 -20.00
C THR A 27 27.08 17.29 -18.78
N ILE A 28 25.75 17.26 -18.98
CA ILE A 28 24.80 16.80 -17.98
C ILE A 28 25.17 15.35 -17.79
N GLY A 29 25.96 15.08 -16.74
CA GLY A 29 26.22 13.74 -16.28
C GLY A 29 24.85 13.09 -16.05
N ALA A 30 24.64 11.93 -16.66
CA ALA A 30 23.51 11.07 -16.35
C ALA A 30 23.45 10.99 -14.81
N SER A 31 22.40 11.55 -14.23
CA SER A 31 22.10 11.40 -12.81
C SER A 31 22.10 9.91 -12.55
N GLY A 32 23.14 9.46 -11.85
CA GLY A 32 23.22 8.07 -11.40
C GLY A 32 21.92 7.76 -10.68
N VAL A 33 21.21 6.77 -11.17
CA VAL A 33 20.11 6.14 -10.42
C VAL A 33 20.75 5.77 -9.09
N SER A 34 20.43 6.53 -8.04
CA SER A 34 20.87 6.24 -6.70
C SER A 34 20.37 4.81 -6.41
N ARG A 35 21.30 3.86 -6.35
CA ARG A 35 20.98 2.54 -5.83
C ARG A 35 20.43 2.78 -4.44
N ILE A 36 19.17 2.40 -4.22
CA ILE A 36 18.57 2.34 -2.90
C ILE A 36 19.57 1.59 -2.02
N GLU A 37 20.10 2.27 -1.00
CA GLU A 37 20.77 1.54 0.07
C GLU A 37 19.76 0.53 0.59
N SER A 38 20.13 -0.75 0.64
CA SER A 38 19.21 -1.83 0.97
C SER A 38 18.57 -1.54 2.31
N TYR A 39 17.23 -1.51 2.37
CA TYR A 39 16.47 -1.34 3.62
C TYR A 39 17.03 -2.22 4.73
N ASP A 40 17.44 -1.59 5.84
CA ASP A 40 17.91 -2.28 7.03
C ASP A 40 16.79 -2.31 8.09
N PRO A 41 16.20 -3.48 8.40
CA PRO A 41 15.12 -3.61 9.37
C PRO A 41 15.54 -3.25 10.81
N ALA A 42 16.85 -3.17 11.09
CA ALA A 42 17.40 -2.79 12.39
C ALA A 42 17.70 -1.28 12.51
N ALA A 43 17.62 -0.53 11.43
CA ALA A 43 17.82 0.91 11.42
C ALA A 43 16.85 1.61 12.38
N LYS A 44 17.25 2.81 12.84
CA LYS A 44 16.43 3.65 13.72
C LYS A 44 16.45 5.08 13.23
N PHE A 45 15.28 5.57 12.89
CA PHE A 45 15.05 6.93 12.43
C PHE A 45 14.09 7.65 13.35
N GLU A 46 14.33 8.93 13.58
CA GLU A 46 13.28 9.85 14.00
C GLU A 46 12.25 9.95 12.88
N ILE A 47 10.98 10.13 13.22
CA ILE A 47 9.89 10.20 12.25
C ILE A 47 9.10 11.50 12.35
N SER A 48 8.62 11.98 11.23
CA SER A 48 7.61 13.04 11.15
C SER A 48 6.27 12.40 10.81
N VAL A 49 5.20 12.85 11.47
CA VAL A 49 3.83 12.38 11.21
C VAL A 49 2.97 13.56 10.75
N SER A 50 2.25 13.37 9.65
CA SER A 50 1.37 14.39 9.10
C SER A 50 0.06 13.80 8.57
N GLU A 51 -0.99 14.62 8.54
CA GLU A 51 -2.29 14.28 7.99
C GLU A 51 -2.45 14.94 6.61
N VAL A 52 -2.95 14.19 5.65
CA VAL A 52 -3.15 14.69 4.27
C VAL A 52 -4.55 14.30 3.80
N ASP A 53 -5.26 15.23 3.19
CA ASP A 53 -6.52 14.94 2.51
C ASP A 53 -6.25 14.10 1.26
N MET A 54 -6.90 12.96 1.14
CA MET A 54 -6.71 12.04 0.02
C MET A 54 -7.80 12.24 -1.05
N ARG A 55 -9.06 12.06 -0.69
CA ARG A 55 -10.22 12.31 -1.56
C ARG A 55 -11.52 12.33 -0.77
N LYS A 56 -12.59 12.88 -1.34
CA LYS A 56 -13.94 12.68 -0.81
C LYS A 56 -14.52 11.36 -1.29
N ASN A 57 -15.19 10.61 -0.40
CA ASN A 57 -15.99 9.45 -0.77
C ASN A 57 -17.37 9.86 -1.30
N ALA A 58 -18.16 8.89 -1.76
CA ALA A 58 -19.50 9.15 -2.30
C ALA A 58 -20.48 9.72 -1.25
N ALA A 59 -20.25 9.45 0.04
CA ALA A 59 -21.02 10.03 1.14
C ALA A 59 -20.59 11.47 1.51
N GLY A 60 -19.59 12.03 0.81
CA GLY A 60 -19.09 13.39 1.04
C GLY A 60 -18.03 13.50 2.16
N ARG A 61 -17.70 12.41 2.86
CA ARG A 61 -16.64 12.40 3.87
C ARG A 61 -15.27 12.53 3.21
N MET A 62 -14.41 13.42 3.74
CA MET A 62 -13.01 13.50 3.36
C MET A 62 -12.27 12.29 3.94
N LEU A 63 -11.82 11.39 3.07
CA LEU A 63 -10.89 10.34 3.41
C LEU A 63 -9.49 10.94 3.49
N LYS A 64 -8.79 10.68 4.58
CA LYS A 64 -7.46 11.19 4.86
C LYS A 64 -6.43 10.08 4.82
N ALA A 65 -5.19 10.48 4.66
CA ALA A 65 -4.03 9.63 4.87
C ALA A 65 -3.19 10.19 6.03
N ARG A 66 -2.62 9.30 6.82
CA ARG A 66 -1.63 9.62 7.84
C ARG A 66 -0.28 9.11 7.38
N VAL A 67 0.63 10.06 7.18
CA VAL A 67 1.95 9.81 6.60
C VAL A 67 2.98 9.79 7.71
N TYR A 68 3.62 8.65 7.90
CA TYR A 68 4.74 8.44 8.81
C TYR A 68 6.02 8.40 7.99
N ARG A 69 6.80 9.46 8.05
CA ARG A 69 7.99 9.64 7.24
C ARG A 69 9.25 9.59 8.08
N PRO A 70 10.23 8.72 7.77
CA PRO A 70 11.55 8.77 8.39
C PRO A 70 12.27 10.09 8.06
N ASN A 71 12.97 10.64 9.03
CA ASN A 71 13.82 11.81 8.84
C ASN A 71 15.23 11.36 8.46
N GLY A 72 15.60 11.52 7.18
CA GLY A 72 16.88 11.06 6.67
C GLY A 72 17.02 11.21 5.15
N PRO A 73 18.12 10.73 4.58
CA PRO A 73 18.44 10.96 3.17
C PRO A 73 17.52 10.23 2.19
N GLY A 74 16.88 9.10 2.55
CA GLY A 74 16.00 8.33 1.67
C GLY A 74 16.58 8.05 0.27
N PRO A 75 15.79 7.71 -0.74
CA PRO A 75 14.33 7.51 -0.65
C PRO A 75 13.96 6.25 0.14
N PHE A 76 12.89 6.33 0.92
CA PHE A 76 12.44 5.25 1.79
C PHE A 76 11.41 4.34 1.09
N PRO A 77 11.53 3.00 1.15
CA PRO A 77 10.53 2.10 0.55
C PRO A 77 9.14 2.36 1.13
N ALA A 78 8.13 2.39 0.27
CA ALA A 78 6.77 2.79 0.65
C ALA A 78 5.88 1.59 1.00
N VAL A 79 5.10 1.72 2.07
CA VAL A 79 4.10 0.75 2.55
C VAL A 79 2.77 1.45 2.75
N LEU A 80 1.68 0.87 2.24
CA LEU A 80 0.32 1.29 2.54
C LEU A 80 -0.21 0.51 3.74
N ASP A 81 -0.81 1.19 4.72
CA ASP A 81 -1.55 0.52 5.79
C ASP A 81 -3.05 0.58 5.58
N LEU A 82 -3.73 -0.55 5.79
CA LEU A 82 -5.17 -0.75 5.71
C LEU A 82 -5.72 -1.22 7.06
N HIS A 83 -6.45 -0.34 7.72
CA HIS A 83 -6.98 -0.57 9.06
C HIS A 83 -8.03 -1.68 9.13
N GLY A 84 -8.14 -2.31 10.31
CA GLY A 84 -9.23 -3.23 10.64
C GLY A 84 -10.57 -2.52 10.92
N GLY A 85 -11.41 -3.15 11.76
CA GLY A 85 -12.69 -2.58 12.18
C GLY A 85 -13.91 -3.28 11.58
N ALA A 86 -13.75 -4.54 11.16
CA ALA A 86 -14.80 -5.36 10.56
C ALA A 86 -15.53 -4.64 9.41
N TRP A 87 -14.79 -3.89 8.61
CA TRP A 87 -15.22 -3.05 7.47
C TRP A 87 -16.15 -1.89 7.82
N ASN A 88 -16.57 -1.74 9.09
CA ASN A 88 -17.65 -0.83 9.48
C ASN A 88 -17.22 0.27 10.44
N ALA A 89 -15.97 0.26 10.89
CA ALA A 89 -15.43 1.19 11.87
C ALA A 89 -13.93 1.38 11.70
N LYS A 90 -13.37 2.26 12.53
CA LYS A 90 -11.96 2.66 12.56
C LYS A 90 -11.56 3.55 11.39
N ASP A 91 -10.31 3.98 11.43
CA ASP A 91 -9.70 4.89 10.48
C ASP A 91 -8.17 4.67 10.43
N ARG A 92 -7.47 5.51 9.69
CA ARG A 92 -6.02 5.55 9.50
C ARG A 92 -5.16 5.61 10.77
N THR A 93 -5.77 5.77 11.96
CA THR A 93 -5.03 5.82 13.23
C THR A 93 -5.00 4.47 13.95
N ALA A 94 -5.73 3.48 13.45
CA ALA A 94 -5.99 2.24 14.18
C ALA A 94 -4.76 1.36 14.39
N GLU A 95 -3.79 1.39 13.48
CA GLU A 95 -2.58 0.56 13.54
C GLU A 95 -1.33 1.39 13.86
N GLU A 96 -1.49 2.63 14.40
CA GLU A 96 -0.39 3.56 14.72
C GLU A 96 0.82 2.92 15.42
N PRO A 97 0.67 1.98 16.39
CA PRO A 97 1.83 1.35 17.03
C PRO A 97 2.70 0.52 16.07
N MET A 98 2.10 -0.09 15.05
CA MET A 98 2.83 -0.80 14.00
C MET A 98 3.41 0.18 12.97
N ASP A 99 2.61 1.15 12.51
CA ASP A 99 3.01 2.16 11.53
C ASP A 99 4.25 2.92 11.99
N ARG A 100 4.27 3.36 13.26
CA ARG A 100 5.44 4.01 13.86
C ARG A 100 6.65 3.09 13.86
N ALA A 101 6.48 1.84 14.31
CA ALA A 101 7.59 0.89 14.37
C ALA A 101 8.18 0.58 12.98
N LEU A 102 7.36 0.55 11.95
CA LEU A 102 7.80 0.37 10.56
C LEU A 102 8.52 1.63 10.05
N ALA A 103 7.94 2.80 10.29
CA ALA A 103 8.55 4.06 9.87
C ALA A 103 9.88 4.34 10.58
N GLU A 104 9.97 4.08 11.87
CA GLU A 104 11.21 4.19 12.66
C GLU A 104 12.33 3.27 12.14
N SER A 105 11.99 2.21 11.40
CA SER A 105 12.99 1.35 10.75
C SER A 105 13.39 1.81 9.33
N GLY A 106 12.85 2.93 8.84
CA GLY A 106 13.22 3.46 7.53
C GLY A 106 12.24 3.11 6.40
N LEU A 107 10.95 2.94 6.72
CA LEU A 107 9.89 2.80 5.74
C LEU A 107 9.02 4.06 5.70
N LEU A 108 8.66 4.51 4.50
CA LEU A 108 7.57 5.48 4.36
C LEU A 108 6.25 4.73 4.53
N VAL A 109 5.57 4.94 5.66
CA VAL A 109 4.27 4.30 5.92
C VAL A 109 3.14 5.29 5.70
N VAL A 110 2.14 4.89 4.93
CA VAL A 110 0.95 5.71 4.66
C VAL A 110 -0.29 4.91 5.03
N ALA A 111 -0.88 5.25 6.16
CA ALA A 111 -2.14 4.70 6.63
C ALA A 111 -3.32 5.50 6.06
N ILE A 112 -4.29 4.84 5.46
CA ILE A 112 -5.43 5.53 4.82
C ILE A 112 -6.75 5.24 5.48
N ASP A 113 -7.66 6.21 5.41
CA ASP A 113 -9.07 5.97 5.64
C ASP A 113 -9.67 5.17 4.50
N MET A 114 -10.51 4.21 4.84
CA MET A 114 -11.41 3.56 3.89
C MET A 114 -12.87 3.96 4.17
N THR A 115 -13.72 3.87 3.17
CA THR A 115 -15.16 4.02 3.33
C THR A 115 -15.68 2.85 4.15
N ASN A 116 -16.33 3.16 5.27
CA ASN A 116 -16.94 2.17 6.15
C ASN A 116 -18.27 1.66 5.58
N GLY A 117 -18.61 0.40 5.87
CA GLY A 117 -19.83 -0.25 5.38
C GLY A 117 -21.14 0.50 5.61
N PRO A 118 -21.33 1.22 6.76
CA PRO A 118 -22.49 2.08 6.97
C PRO A 118 -22.61 3.24 5.98
N GLU A 119 -21.49 3.72 5.42
CA GLU A 119 -21.48 4.78 4.39
C GLU A 119 -21.72 4.20 3.00
N ALA A 120 -21.04 3.08 2.69
CA ALA A 120 -21.23 2.33 1.45
C ALA A 120 -20.67 0.90 1.60
N PRO A 121 -21.42 -0.10 1.10
CA PRO A 121 -21.02 -1.50 1.21
C PRO A 121 -19.85 -1.86 0.28
N TYR A 122 -19.44 -3.12 0.31
CA TYR A 122 -18.54 -3.69 -0.71
C TYR A 122 -19.03 -3.35 -2.13
N PRO A 123 -18.14 -2.98 -3.07
CA PRO A 123 -16.67 -3.07 -2.99
C PRO A 123 -15.96 -1.76 -2.58
N THR A 124 -16.64 -0.81 -1.96
CA THR A 124 -16.16 0.58 -1.81
C THR A 124 -14.82 0.67 -1.08
N SER A 125 -14.63 -0.07 0.02
CA SER A 125 -13.33 -0.07 0.73
C SER A 125 -12.19 -0.64 -0.09
N VAL A 126 -12.46 -1.64 -0.96
CA VAL A 126 -11.45 -2.18 -1.89
C VAL A 126 -11.12 -1.17 -3.00
N GLN A 127 -12.11 -0.38 -3.44
CA GLN A 127 -11.89 0.75 -4.35
C GLN A 127 -11.01 1.83 -3.72
N ASP A 128 -11.23 2.13 -2.44
CA ASP A 128 -10.39 3.07 -1.69
C ASP A 128 -8.95 2.57 -1.56
N ALA A 129 -8.76 1.30 -1.26
CA ALA A 129 -7.43 0.67 -1.19
C ALA A 129 -6.73 0.67 -2.55
N ASN A 130 -7.46 0.35 -3.64
CA ASN A 130 -6.93 0.43 -5.00
C ASN A 130 -6.49 1.86 -5.34
N TYR A 131 -7.34 2.85 -5.05
CA TYR A 131 -6.99 4.25 -5.20
C TYR A 131 -5.77 4.61 -4.33
N GLY A 132 -5.75 4.17 -3.08
CA GLY A 132 -4.68 4.43 -2.10
C GLY A 132 -3.31 3.93 -2.59
N VAL A 133 -3.22 2.72 -3.16
CA VAL A 133 -1.98 2.19 -3.76
C VAL A 133 -1.51 3.08 -4.91
N ARG A 134 -2.39 3.42 -5.84
CA ARG A 134 -2.05 4.27 -6.99
C ARG A 134 -1.66 5.69 -6.56
N TRP A 135 -2.37 6.25 -5.60
CA TRP A 135 -2.10 7.56 -5.04
C TRP A 135 -0.77 7.58 -4.28
N LEU A 136 -0.47 6.55 -3.48
CA LEU A 136 0.83 6.41 -2.83
C LEU A 136 1.97 6.32 -3.85
N LYS A 137 1.82 5.50 -4.88
CA LYS A 137 2.82 5.41 -5.97
C LYS A 137 3.09 6.77 -6.63
N TRP A 138 2.06 7.56 -6.82
CA TRP A 138 2.19 8.91 -7.40
C TRP A 138 2.83 9.90 -6.42
N LYS A 139 2.48 9.82 -5.13
CA LYS A 139 2.88 10.81 -4.11
C LYS A 139 4.21 10.51 -3.43
N ALA A 140 4.67 9.27 -3.39
CA ALA A 140 5.79 8.82 -2.56
C ALA A 140 7.03 9.71 -2.67
N ALA A 141 7.43 10.10 -3.88
CA ALA A 141 8.59 10.96 -4.09
C ALA A 141 8.49 12.32 -3.38
N SER A 142 7.28 12.88 -3.22
CA SER A 142 7.06 14.14 -2.48
C SER A 142 7.29 14.00 -0.97
N TRP A 143 7.35 12.77 -0.47
CA TRP A 143 7.64 12.42 0.92
C TRP A 143 9.00 11.73 1.08
N ASN A 144 9.88 11.87 0.09
CA ASN A 144 11.18 11.20 0.06
C ASN A 144 11.05 9.65 0.07
N GLY A 145 9.99 9.14 -0.57
CA GLY A 145 9.67 7.72 -0.66
C GLY A 145 10.01 7.12 -2.02
N ASP A 146 10.28 5.81 -1.99
CA ASP A 146 10.43 4.97 -3.18
C ASP A 146 9.21 4.06 -3.34
N ALA A 147 8.52 4.23 -4.46
CA ALA A 147 7.33 3.46 -4.82
C ALA A 147 7.61 2.33 -5.83
N SER A 148 8.85 1.97 -6.07
CA SER A 148 9.21 0.91 -7.02
C SER A 148 8.68 -0.47 -6.60
N LYS A 149 8.58 -0.72 -5.28
CA LYS A 149 8.06 -1.94 -4.67
C LYS A 149 7.14 -1.62 -3.49
N VAL A 150 5.96 -1.04 -3.78
CA VAL A 150 4.96 -0.78 -2.75
C VAL A 150 4.42 -2.09 -2.20
N GLY A 151 4.43 -2.24 -0.87
CA GLY A 151 3.73 -3.31 -0.15
C GLY A 151 2.51 -2.82 0.60
N ILE A 152 1.72 -3.75 1.12
CA ILE A 152 0.60 -3.45 2.02
C ILE A 152 0.85 -4.12 3.38
N TYR A 153 0.59 -3.37 4.47
CA TYR A 153 0.27 -3.93 5.76
C TYR A 153 -1.24 -3.84 5.97
N GLY A 154 -1.89 -4.90 6.47
CA GLY A 154 -3.32 -4.90 6.70
C GLY A 154 -3.71 -5.72 7.91
N SER A 155 -4.66 -5.22 8.71
CA SER A 155 -5.13 -5.91 9.89
C SER A 155 -6.60 -6.34 9.78
N SER A 156 -6.94 -7.57 10.18
CA SER A 156 -8.34 -8.04 10.26
C SER A 156 -9.08 -7.81 8.92
N SER A 157 -10.13 -6.98 8.90
CA SER A 157 -10.84 -6.60 7.66
C SER A 157 -9.97 -5.81 6.67
N GLY A 158 -8.98 -5.06 7.13
CA GLY A 158 -7.98 -4.44 6.26
C GLY A 158 -7.08 -5.48 5.57
N GLY A 159 -6.77 -6.58 6.27
CA GLY A 159 -6.10 -7.74 5.67
C GLY A 159 -6.93 -8.40 4.57
N HIS A 160 -8.25 -8.57 4.76
CA HIS A 160 -9.17 -9.03 3.71
C HIS A 160 -9.11 -8.13 2.46
N VAL A 161 -9.19 -6.81 2.66
CA VAL A 161 -9.11 -5.83 1.56
C VAL A 161 -7.75 -5.92 0.86
N ALA A 162 -6.66 -6.08 1.62
CA ALA A 162 -5.30 -6.24 1.08
C ALA A 162 -5.16 -7.51 0.23
N GLU A 163 -5.67 -8.63 0.71
CA GLU A 163 -5.67 -9.91 -0.02
C GLU A 163 -6.46 -9.81 -1.32
N LEU A 164 -7.69 -9.26 -1.28
CA LEU A 164 -8.51 -9.07 -2.48
C LEU A 164 -7.81 -8.19 -3.53
N LEU A 165 -7.25 -7.06 -3.08
CA LEU A 165 -6.56 -6.14 -3.97
C LEU A 165 -5.32 -6.78 -4.59
N ALA A 166 -4.52 -7.49 -3.80
CA ALA A 166 -3.33 -8.17 -4.29
C ALA A 166 -3.67 -9.30 -5.27
N MET A 167 -4.73 -10.06 -5.00
CA MET A 167 -5.20 -11.14 -5.88
C MET A 167 -5.84 -10.62 -7.17
N ARG A 168 -6.51 -9.46 -7.14
CA ARG A 168 -7.28 -8.89 -8.27
C ARG A 168 -6.96 -7.41 -8.54
N PRO A 169 -5.67 -7.02 -8.74
CA PRO A 169 -5.27 -5.61 -8.85
C PRO A 169 -5.85 -4.90 -10.08
N PHE A 170 -6.27 -5.65 -11.11
CA PHE A 170 -6.83 -5.14 -12.36
C PHE A 170 -8.35 -5.31 -12.47
N ASP A 171 -9.03 -5.73 -11.40
CA ASP A 171 -10.49 -5.84 -11.41
C ASP A 171 -11.09 -4.44 -11.62
N LYS A 172 -11.93 -4.33 -12.65
CA LYS A 172 -12.56 -3.04 -13.03
C LYS A 172 -13.43 -2.47 -11.91
N ARG A 173 -14.02 -3.32 -11.08
CA ARG A 173 -14.84 -2.87 -9.92
C ARG A 173 -13.99 -2.20 -8.87
N TYR A 174 -12.76 -2.69 -8.66
CA TYR A 174 -11.82 -2.11 -7.70
C TYR A 174 -11.12 -0.87 -8.27
N ASN A 175 -10.87 -0.85 -9.57
CA ASN A 175 -10.25 0.29 -10.26
C ASN A 175 -11.28 1.31 -10.78
N ALA A 176 -12.39 1.51 -10.04
CA ALA A 176 -13.49 2.38 -10.45
C ALA A 176 -13.23 3.87 -10.18
N ILE A 177 -12.33 4.21 -9.25
CA ILE A 177 -12.06 5.60 -8.87
C ILE A 177 -10.90 6.13 -9.71
N PRO A 178 -11.10 7.19 -10.53
CA PRO A 178 -10.05 7.74 -11.35
C PRO A 178 -8.97 8.45 -10.51
N LEU A 179 -7.72 8.40 -10.96
CA LEU A 179 -6.61 9.23 -10.49
C LEU A 179 -6.07 10.04 -11.69
N PRO A 180 -6.67 11.21 -11.98
CA PRO A 180 -6.36 11.99 -13.19
C PRO A 180 -4.89 12.43 -13.26
N GLU A 181 -4.26 12.67 -12.12
CA GLU A 181 -2.87 13.11 -12.01
C GLU A 181 -1.87 12.02 -12.43
N ALA A 182 -2.28 10.75 -12.34
CA ALA A 182 -1.43 9.61 -12.69
C ALA A 182 -2.26 8.46 -13.32
N PRO A 183 -2.89 8.65 -14.48
CA PRO A 183 -3.89 7.72 -15.05
C PRO A 183 -3.29 6.38 -15.49
N LYS A 184 -1.96 6.28 -15.62
CA LYS A 184 -1.27 5.05 -16.04
C LYS A 184 -0.73 4.22 -14.88
N VAL A 185 -0.82 4.73 -13.64
CA VAL A 185 -0.35 4.01 -12.45
C VAL A 185 -1.37 2.95 -12.07
N ASP A 186 -0.91 1.72 -11.92
CA ASP A 186 -1.74 0.58 -11.50
C ASP A 186 -1.71 0.34 -9.98
N ALA A 187 -2.58 -0.55 -9.51
CA ALA A 187 -2.71 -0.92 -8.10
C ALA A 187 -1.97 -2.23 -7.75
N THR A 188 -1.02 -2.68 -8.56
CA THR A 188 -0.20 -3.85 -8.21
C THR A 188 0.67 -3.57 -6.98
N VAL A 189 0.88 -4.58 -6.17
CA VAL A 189 1.75 -4.50 -4.99
C VAL A 189 2.79 -5.61 -5.01
N ALA A 190 3.92 -5.39 -4.37
CA ALA A 190 5.03 -6.35 -4.36
C ALA A 190 4.84 -7.46 -3.31
N TYR A 191 4.13 -7.17 -2.23
CA TYR A 191 3.90 -8.10 -1.12
C TYR A 191 2.74 -7.61 -0.24
N VAL A 192 2.23 -8.51 0.61
CA VAL A 192 1.25 -8.17 1.64
C VAL A 192 1.67 -8.79 2.97
N ALA A 193 1.64 -8.00 4.04
CA ALA A 193 1.82 -8.47 5.42
C ALA A 193 0.52 -8.26 6.20
N CYS A 194 -0.01 -9.31 6.81
CA CYS A 194 -1.30 -9.27 7.50
C CYS A 194 -1.20 -9.72 8.96
N ARG A 195 -2.02 -9.08 9.79
CA ARG A 195 -2.34 -9.55 11.13
C ARG A 195 -3.80 -10.02 11.20
N SER A 196 -4.01 -11.31 11.50
CA SER A 196 -5.33 -11.93 11.63
C SER A 196 -6.31 -11.50 10.51
N PRO A 197 -5.93 -11.64 9.22
CA PRO A 197 -6.78 -11.19 8.11
C PRO A 197 -8.08 -12.00 8.07
N ILE A 198 -9.17 -11.42 7.56
CA ILE A 198 -10.42 -12.17 7.36
C ILE A 198 -10.39 -12.81 5.96
N SER A 199 -9.57 -13.85 5.79
CA SER A 199 -9.37 -14.52 4.49
C SER A 199 -10.55 -15.39 4.06
N ASP A 200 -11.44 -15.74 5.01
CA ASP A 200 -12.72 -16.42 4.75
C ASP A 200 -13.86 -15.71 5.51
N PRO A 201 -14.44 -14.66 4.94
CA PRO A 201 -15.53 -13.90 5.58
C PRO A 201 -16.78 -14.74 5.80
N PHE A 202 -17.09 -15.73 4.95
CA PHE A 202 -18.26 -16.56 5.11
C PHE A 202 -18.10 -17.57 6.25
N ALA A 203 -16.95 -18.22 6.38
CA ALA A 203 -16.67 -19.09 7.53
C ALA A 203 -16.70 -18.30 8.84
N ARG A 204 -16.15 -17.07 8.85
CA ARG A 204 -16.23 -16.16 10.01
C ARG A 204 -17.68 -15.79 10.36
N PHE A 205 -18.50 -15.49 9.36
CA PHE A 205 -19.93 -15.23 9.53
C PHE A 205 -20.64 -16.44 10.16
N LYS A 206 -20.44 -17.64 9.62
CA LYS A 206 -21.04 -18.88 10.15
C LYS A 206 -20.61 -19.15 11.60
N ASN A 207 -19.35 -18.89 11.93
CA ASN A 207 -18.86 -19.01 13.32
C ASN A 207 -19.54 -17.97 14.24
N ALA A 208 -19.75 -16.75 13.77
CA ALA A 208 -20.45 -15.71 14.53
C ALA A 208 -21.92 -16.08 14.80
N GLU A 209 -22.64 -16.59 13.79
CA GLU A 209 -24.02 -17.10 13.96
C GLU A 209 -24.07 -18.21 14.99
N LYS A 210 -23.22 -19.24 14.85
CA LYS A 210 -23.14 -20.38 15.76
C LYS A 210 -22.92 -19.95 17.21
N ASN A 211 -22.08 -18.95 17.43
CA ASN A 211 -21.72 -18.45 18.76
C ASN A 211 -22.57 -17.26 19.22
N LYS A 212 -23.66 -16.94 18.52
CA LYS A 212 -24.63 -15.86 18.84
C LYS A 212 -23.94 -14.50 19.03
N ARG A 213 -22.96 -14.18 18.15
CA ARG A 213 -22.25 -12.91 18.14
C ARG A 213 -22.97 -11.91 17.24
N ASP A 214 -24.12 -11.42 17.68
CA ASP A 214 -25.05 -10.63 16.86
C ASP A 214 -24.42 -9.39 16.22
N SER A 215 -23.58 -8.66 16.94
CA SER A 215 -22.87 -7.50 16.37
C SER A 215 -21.93 -7.86 15.22
N MET A 216 -21.27 -9.03 15.34
CA MET A 216 -20.38 -9.52 14.27
C MET A 216 -21.20 -9.98 13.05
N VAL A 217 -22.32 -10.66 13.25
CA VAL A 217 -23.28 -11.02 12.19
C VAL A 217 -23.79 -9.78 11.48
N GLN A 218 -24.21 -8.76 12.23
CA GLN A 218 -24.70 -7.51 11.68
C GLN A 218 -23.63 -6.76 10.86
N ASN A 219 -22.37 -6.80 11.29
CA ASN A 219 -21.26 -6.19 10.54
C ASN A 219 -21.10 -6.82 9.15
N HIS A 220 -21.30 -8.14 9.00
CA HIS A 220 -21.26 -8.78 7.69
C HIS A 220 -22.44 -8.34 6.81
N TYR A 221 -23.67 -8.32 7.35
CA TYR A 221 -24.82 -7.84 6.59
C TYR A 221 -24.74 -6.35 6.21
N THR A 222 -24.05 -5.54 7.00
CA THR A 222 -23.86 -4.13 6.69
C THR A 222 -22.89 -3.95 5.52
N TYR A 223 -21.83 -4.73 5.48
CA TYR A 223 -20.77 -4.57 4.49
C TYR A 223 -21.04 -5.33 3.18
N PHE A 224 -21.52 -6.59 3.27
CA PHE A 224 -21.79 -7.39 2.07
C PHE A 224 -23.24 -7.18 1.59
N LYS A 225 -23.40 -6.24 0.66
CA LYS A 225 -24.68 -5.91 0.02
C LYS A 225 -24.49 -5.76 -1.49
N PRO A 226 -25.24 -6.54 -2.30
CA PRO A 226 -26.13 -7.63 -1.89
C PRO A 226 -25.36 -8.78 -1.21
N TRP A 227 -26.09 -9.66 -0.48
CA TRP A 227 -25.48 -10.68 0.39
C TRP A 227 -24.49 -11.61 -0.34
N GLU A 228 -24.78 -11.96 -1.57
CA GLU A 228 -23.96 -12.84 -2.41
C GLU A 228 -22.52 -12.31 -2.57
N THR A 229 -22.31 -11.05 -2.34
CA THR A 229 -20.97 -10.43 -2.41
C THR A 229 -20.01 -10.98 -1.36
N ILE A 230 -20.52 -11.58 -0.26
CA ILE A 230 -19.67 -12.26 0.74
C ILE A 230 -18.91 -13.44 0.12
N HIS A 231 -19.51 -14.14 -0.83
CA HIS A 231 -18.90 -15.27 -1.56
C HIS A 231 -18.01 -14.77 -2.70
N GLU A 232 -18.46 -13.75 -3.42
CA GLU A 232 -17.74 -13.18 -4.54
C GLU A 232 -16.41 -12.55 -4.08
N SER A 233 -16.39 -11.91 -2.92
CA SER A 233 -15.23 -11.25 -2.33
C SER A 233 -14.52 -12.09 -1.25
N ASN A 234 -14.69 -13.40 -1.26
CA ASN A 234 -14.08 -14.31 -0.30
C ASN A 234 -12.73 -14.83 -0.85
N PRO A 235 -11.56 -14.40 -0.33
CA PRO A 235 -10.27 -14.86 -0.81
C PRO A 235 -10.12 -16.39 -0.80
N GLN A 236 -10.61 -17.08 0.23
CA GLN A 236 -10.60 -18.53 0.31
C GLN A 236 -11.42 -19.17 -0.80
N GLU A 237 -12.66 -18.72 -1.01
CA GLU A 237 -13.55 -19.28 -2.02
C GLU A 237 -13.11 -18.94 -3.45
N ILE A 238 -12.49 -17.77 -3.69
CA ILE A 238 -11.88 -17.40 -4.97
C ILE A 238 -10.84 -18.46 -5.38
N LEU A 239 -9.99 -18.89 -4.45
CA LEU A 239 -8.99 -19.93 -4.70
C LEU A 239 -9.63 -21.31 -4.88
N GLU A 240 -10.65 -21.66 -4.10
CA GLU A 240 -11.39 -22.92 -4.22
C GLU A 240 -12.11 -23.03 -5.59
N ARG A 241 -12.63 -21.90 -6.10
CA ARG A 241 -13.20 -21.82 -7.45
C ARG A 241 -12.15 -21.82 -8.55
N LYS A 242 -10.85 -21.85 -8.20
CA LYS A 242 -9.71 -21.82 -9.12
C LYS A 242 -9.75 -20.63 -10.08
N GLU A 243 -10.21 -19.48 -9.59
CA GLU A 243 -10.19 -18.26 -10.38
C GLU A 243 -8.75 -17.83 -10.66
N LYS A 244 -8.55 -17.20 -11.83
CA LYS A 244 -7.24 -16.63 -12.17
C LYS A 244 -6.98 -15.41 -11.30
N VAL A 245 -5.96 -15.49 -10.45
CA VAL A 245 -5.53 -14.42 -9.55
C VAL A 245 -4.06 -14.09 -9.74
N ASN A 246 -3.67 -12.91 -9.26
CA ASN A 246 -2.28 -12.54 -9.11
C ASN A 246 -1.78 -13.03 -7.74
N PHE A 247 -0.61 -13.67 -7.70
CA PHE A 247 0.01 -14.11 -6.45
C PHE A 247 1.16 -13.18 -6.08
N VAL A 248 1.14 -12.71 -4.84
CA VAL A 248 2.26 -11.99 -4.23
C VAL A 248 2.72 -12.72 -2.97
N PRO A 249 3.96 -12.56 -2.51
CA PRO A 249 4.38 -13.07 -1.22
C PRO A 249 3.51 -12.53 -0.10
N LEU A 250 2.98 -13.41 0.75
CA LEU A 250 2.18 -13.05 1.92
C LEU A 250 2.97 -13.35 3.21
N LEU A 251 2.82 -12.47 4.21
CA LEU A 251 3.08 -12.76 5.60
C LEU A 251 1.74 -12.75 6.34
N ILE A 252 1.40 -13.83 7.04
CA ILE A 252 0.21 -13.90 7.88
C ILE A 252 0.65 -14.21 9.31
N MET A 253 0.35 -13.28 10.22
CA MET A 253 0.55 -13.42 11.66
C MET A 253 -0.82 -13.63 12.33
N GLN A 254 -1.00 -14.75 13.03
CA GLN A 254 -2.26 -15.17 13.61
C GLN A 254 -2.11 -15.39 15.12
N GLY A 255 -3.03 -14.87 15.92
CA GLY A 255 -3.10 -15.19 17.34
C GLY A 255 -3.69 -16.58 17.57
N ALA A 256 -3.06 -17.41 18.43
CA ALA A 256 -3.53 -18.77 18.73
C ALA A 256 -4.85 -18.79 19.53
N LEU A 257 -5.12 -17.72 20.29
CA LEU A 257 -6.35 -17.55 21.05
C LEU A 257 -7.37 -16.63 20.35
N ASP A 258 -7.16 -16.34 19.07
CA ASP A 258 -8.05 -15.49 18.29
C ASP A 258 -9.42 -16.19 18.09
N ASP A 259 -10.44 -15.67 18.75
CA ASP A 259 -11.81 -16.16 18.67
C ASP A 259 -12.68 -15.36 17.68
N ASN A 260 -12.11 -14.30 17.10
CA ASN A 260 -12.75 -13.44 16.09
C ASN A 260 -12.51 -13.98 14.68
N VAL A 261 -11.24 -14.26 14.36
CA VAL A 261 -10.82 -14.97 13.14
C VAL A 261 -10.07 -16.22 13.59
N LEU A 262 -10.72 -17.37 13.52
CA LEU A 262 -10.15 -18.61 14.07
C LEU A 262 -8.85 -18.99 13.33
N PRO A 263 -7.81 -19.48 14.04
CA PRO A 263 -6.59 -19.98 13.42
C PRO A 263 -6.84 -20.99 12.31
N ALA A 264 -7.80 -21.88 12.49
CA ALA A 264 -8.16 -22.90 11.50
C ALA A 264 -8.60 -22.31 10.14
N PHE A 265 -9.19 -21.09 10.12
CA PHE A 265 -9.54 -20.42 8.87
C PHE A 265 -8.28 -19.96 8.15
N GLN A 266 -7.31 -19.45 8.89
CA GLN A 266 -6.02 -19.03 8.31
C GLN A 266 -5.19 -20.22 7.82
N GLU A 267 -5.15 -21.31 8.58
CA GLU A 267 -4.46 -22.53 8.17
C GLU A 267 -5.02 -23.08 6.87
N LYS A 268 -6.35 -23.10 6.74
CA LYS A 268 -7.03 -23.49 5.50
C LYS A 268 -6.65 -22.56 4.34
N PHE A 269 -6.71 -21.25 4.54
CA PHE A 269 -6.35 -20.27 3.51
C PHE A 269 -4.89 -20.41 3.07
N VAL A 270 -3.98 -20.51 4.03
CA VAL A 270 -2.54 -20.69 3.77
C VAL A 270 -2.29 -21.95 2.93
N ALA A 271 -2.92 -23.07 3.30
CA ALA A 271 -2.80 -24.31 2.55
C ALA A 271 -3.33 -24.16 1.11
N THR A 272 -4.51 -23.54 0.96
CA THR A 272 -5.12 -23.31 -0.35
C THR A 272 -4.30 -22.35 -1.23
N TYR A 273 -3.79 -21.25 -0.66
CA TYR A 273 -2.96 -20.27 -1.37
C TYR A 273 -1.66 -20.90 -1.87
N LYS A 274 -0.99 -21.71 -1.03
CA LYS A 274 0.21 -22.46 -1.41
C LYS A 274 -0.08 -23.51 -2.50
N ALA A 275 -1.16 -24.24 -2.36
CA ALA A 275 -1.58 -25.24 -3.36
C ALA A 275 -1.90 -24.59 -4.73
N ALA A 276 -2.37 -23.36 -4.73
CA ALA A 276 -2.63 -22.59 -5.94
C ALA A 276 -1.36 -21.94 -6.56
N GLY A 277 -0.18 -22.10 -5.93
CA GLY A 277 1.11 -21.60 -6.41
C GLY A 277 1.62 -20.32 -5.75
N GLY A 278 0.92 -19.80 -4.74
CA GLY A 278 1.36 -18.65 -3.97
C GLY A 278 2.37 -18.98 -2.86
N THR A 279 3.04 -17.95 -2.35
CA THR A 279 4.02 -18.06 -1.24
C THR A 279 3.46 -17.39 0.00
N VAL A 280 3.46 -18.09 1.13
CA VAL A 280 3.00 -17.58 2.43
C VAL A 280 3.97 -17.95 3.54
N ASP A 281 4.42 -16.94 4.29
CA ASP A 281 5.03 -17.08 5.61
C ASP A 281 3.91 -17.01 6.64
N TYR A 282 3.57 -18.15 7.28
CA TYR A 282 2.53 -18.20 8.29
C TYR A 282 3.13 -18.38 9.68
N HIS A 283 2.68 -17.55 10.63
CA HIS A 283 3.18 -17.59 12.00
C HIS A 283 2.03 -17.52 13.01
N LEU A 284 1.94 -18.55 13.85
CA LEU A 284 1.03 -18.59 14.98
C LEU A 284 1.70 -18.00 16.22
N PHE A 285 1.01 -17.09 16.91
CA PHE A 285 1.45 -16.40 18.11
C PHE A 285 0.74 -16.99 19.33
N GLU A 286 1.43 -17.88 20.04
CA GLU A 286 0.90 -18.53 21.23
C GLU A 286 0.48 -17.52 22.31
N GLY A 287 -0.66 -17.77 22.95
CA GLY A 287 -1.20 -16.91 24.00
C GLY A 287 -1.74 -15.56 23.52
N SER A 288 -1.79 -15.32 22.22
CA SER A 288 -2.22 -14.04 21.63
C SER A 288 -3.66 -14.14 21.11
N GLU A 289 -4.45 -13.09 21.41
CA GLU A 289 -5.83 -12.90 20.95
C GLU A 289 -5.86 -12.13 19.61
N HIS A 290 -7.06 -11.69 19.16
CA HIS A 290 -7.22 -10.97 17.88
C HIS A 290 -6.42 -9.65 17.77
N GLN A 291 -6.27 -8.90 18.87
CA GLN A 291 -5.69 -7.56 18.84
C GLN A 291 -4.35 -7.41 19.60
N TRP A 292 -3.59 -8.51 19.76
CA TRP A 292 -2.36 -8.47 20.58
C TRP A 292 -1.35 -7.41 20.17
N VAL A 293 -1.26 -7.09 18.88
CA VAL A 293 -0.29 -6.10 18.36
C VAL A 293 -0.59 -4.66 18.82
N ALA A 294 -1.80 -4.39 19.29
CA ALA A 294 -2.18 -3.09 19.83
C ALA A 294 -1.62 -2.85 21.25
N GLN A 295 -1.16 -3.93 21.93
CA GLN A 295 -0.64 -3.85 23.28
C GLN A 295 0.88 -4.03 23.29
N PRO A 296 1.64 -3.26 24.11
CA PRO A 296 3.06 -3.50 24.30
C PRO A 296 3.32 -4.90 24.86
N GLY A 297 4.39 -5.54 24.43
CA GLY A 297 4.82 -6.83 24.95
C GLY A 297 5.68 -7.64 23.99
N PRO A 298 6.26 -8.76 24.47
CA PRO A 298 7.20 -9.56 23.69
C PRO A 298 6.63 -10.09 22.37
N GLN A 299 5.34 -10.45 22.34
CA GLN A 299 4.67 -10.91 21.12
C GLN A 299 4.52 -9.79 20.10
N THR A 300 4.20 -8.57 20.54
CA THR A 300 4.13 -7.38 19.70
C THR A 300 5.49 -7.03 19.11
N ASP A 301 6.55 -7.07 19.92
CA ASP A 301 7.92 -6.80 19.47
C ASP A 301 8.37 -7.87 18.45
N LYS A 302 8.04 -9.14 18.68
CA LYS A 302 8.27 -10.24 17.74
C LYS A 302 7.52 -10.00 16.42
N ALA A 303 6.25 -9.59 16.48
CA ALA A 303 5.46 -9.29 15.28
C ALA A 303 6.07 -8.14 14.47
N ARG A 304 6.45 -7.04 15.13
CA ARG A 304 7.12 -5.89 14.48
C ARG A 304 8.42 -6.30 13.80
N ALA A 305 9.28 -7.05 14.50
CA ALA A 305 10.53 -7.55 13.94
C ALA A 305 10.30 -8.47 12.72
N MET A 306 9.27 -9.30 12.77
CA MET A 306 8.88 -10.22 11.70
C MET A 306 8.40 -9.49 10.45
N VAL A 307 7.55 -8.47 10.59
CA VAL A 307 7.08 -7.64 9.45
C VAL A 307 8.27 -6.93 8.80
N LYS A 308 9.15 -6.30 9.59
CA LYS A 308 10.36 -5.64 9.10
C LYS A 308 11.28 -6.59 8.33
N ALA A 309 11.54 -7.78 8.88
CA ALA A 309 12.38 -8.79 8.23
C ALA A 309 11.73 -9.34 6.96
N PHE A 310 10.42 -9.54 6.95
CA PHE A 310 9.69 -9.95 5.75
C PHE A 310 9.81 -8.90 4.65
N ILE A 311 9.55 -7.62 4.95
CA ILE A 311 9.68 -6.52 3.99
C ILE A 311 11.11 -6.44 3.44
N ALA A 312 12.14 -6.57 4.29
CA ALA A 312 13.53 -6.54 3.86
C ALA A 312 13.85 -7.64 2.83
N ARG A 313 13.25 -8.83 2.97
CA ARG A 313 13.42 -9.92 1.98
C ARG A 313 12.74 -9.57 0.65
N GLN A 314 11.54 -8.99 0.69
CA GLN A 314 10.81 -8.63 -0.54
C GLN A 314 11.46 -7.48 -1.31
N LEU A 315 12.11 -6.57 -0.62
CA LEU A 315 12.82 -5.45 -1.28
C LEU A 315 14.10 -5.90 -1.97
N LYS A 316 14.73 -7.00 -1.55
CA LYS A 316 15.93 -7.57 -2.16
C LYS A 316 15.64 -8.45 -3.39
N SER A 317 14.46 -9.02 -3.49
CA SER A 317 14.00 -9.83 -4.64
C SER A 317 13.61 -8.91 -5.81
#